data_90534f92e998e8a0db7abf4d1971e809
#
_entry.id   90534f92e998e8a0db7abf4d1971e809
#
_cell.length_a   1.000
_cell.length_b   1.000
_cell.length_c   1.000
_cell.angle_alpha   90.00
_cell.angle_beta   90.00
_cell.angle_gamma   90.00
#
_symmetry.space_group_name_H-M   'P 1'
#
loop_
_entity.id
_entity.type
_entity.pdbx_description
1 polymer ?
#
loop_
_entity_poly.entity_id
_entity_poly.type
_entity_poly.pdbx_seq_one_letter_code
_entity_poly.pdbx_strand_id
1 'polypeptide(L)'
;MAVINPHINFNGNAEEAFTFYRSVLGGEFAKIMRFKDLGSEFPVEEKEAHKIMHIALRIGPNVLIGNDVPESMGRTNENENRSKISVRTESREEADRLFYGLSAGGQIEGPIGDTPWGSYFGCFRDKYGIEWIVEFDPSY
;
A
#
# COMPACT_ATOMS: atom_id res chain seq x y z
N MET A 1 13.21 -1.55 20.71
CA MET A 1 13.66 -1.60 19.31
C MET A 1 12.71 -0.83 18.42
N ALA A 2 13.23 -0.03 17.49
CA ALA A 2 12.38 0.70 16.56
C ALA A 2 11.70 -0.26 15.56
N VAL A 3 10.52 0.12 15.10
CA VAL A 3 9.77 -0.61 14.08
C VAL A 3 9.61 0.30 12.87
N ILE A 4 9.90 -0.22 11.69
CA ILE A 4 9.79 0.54 10.44
C ILE A 4 8.58 0.02 9.68
N ASN A 5 7.64 0.91 9.38
CA ASN A 5 6.44 0.57 8.63
C ASN A 5 6.32 1.45 7.39
N PRO A 6 5.88 0.92 6.26
CA PRO A 6 5.51 1.75 5.13
C PRO A 6 4.33 2.65 5.49
N HIS A 7 4.37 3.90 5.04
CA HIS A 7 3.29 4.85 5.24
C HIS A 7 3.01 5.54 3.91
N ILE A 8 1.78 5.42 3.42
CA ILE A 8 1.41 5.90 2.10
C ILE A 8 0.41 7.06 2.21
N ASN A 9 0.68 8.13 1.48
CA ASN A 9 -0.23 9.27 1.39
C ASN A 9 -1.09 9.16 0.14
N PHE A 10 -2.39 9.43 0.28
CA PHE A 10 -3.35 9.40 -0.81
C PHE A 10 -4.05 10.75 -0.96
N ASN A 11 -4.65 10.96 -2.11
CA ASN A 11 -5.40 12.19 -2.42
C ASN A 11 -6.91 11.98 -2.25
N GLY A 12 -7.33 11.27 -1.20
CA GLY A 12 -8.73 11.07 -0.87
C GLY A 12 -9.24 9.65 -1.07
N ASN A 13 -8.43 8.74 -1.57
CA ASN A 13 -8.85 7.37 -1.85
C ASN A 13 -8.11 6.32 -1.01
N ALA A 14 -7.65 6.70 0.18
CA ALA A 14 -6.92 5.77 1.05
C ALA A 14 -7.75 4.55 1.45
N GLU A 15 -9.02 4.76 1.80
CA GLU A 15 -9.88 3.66 2.22
C GLU A 15 -10.11 2.65 1.08
N GLU A 16 -10.35 3.14 -0.12
CA GLU A 16 -10.53 2.29 -1.29
C GLU A 16 -9.25 1.50 -1.57
N ALA A 17 -8.11 2.16 -1.53
CA ALA A 17 -6.82 1.51 -1.77
C ALA A 17 -6.55 0.42 -0.73
N PHE A 18 -6.76 0.72 0.55
CA PHE A 18 -6.50 -0.23 1.62
C PHE A 18 -7.48 -1.40 1.62
N THR A 19 -8.72 -1.17 1.22
CA THR A 19 -9.68 -2.25 1.02
C THR A 19 -9.20 -3.20 -0.07
N PHE A 20 -8.68 -2.64 -1.15
CA PHE A 20 -8.07 -3.42 -2.23
C PHE A 20 -6.85 -4.19 -1.74
N TYR A 21 -5.93 -3.54 -1.01
CA TYR A 21 -4.74 -4.22 -0.48
C TYR A 21 -5.11 -5.37 0.44
N ARG A 22 -6.09 -5.16 1.30
CA ARG A 22 -6.58 -6.23 2.18
C ARG A 22 -7.15 -7.40 1.40
N SER A 23 -7.85 -7.13 0.31
CA SER A 23 -8.45 -8.19 -0.52
C SER A 23 -7.39 -9.10 -1.14
N VAL A 24 -6.19 -8.59 -1.39
CA VAL A 24 -5.09 -9.35 -2.00
C VAL A 24 -4.13 -9.90 -0.95
N LEU A 25 -3.70 -9.05 -0.01
CA LEU A 25 -2.68 -9.40 0.98
C LEU A 25 -3.25 -10.10 2.22
N GLY A 26 -4.55 -10.00 2.44
CA GLY A 26 -5.17 -10.49 3.66
C GLY A 26 -4.95 -9.53 4.82
N GLY A 27 -5.03 -10.06 6.03
CA GLY A 27 -4.84 -9.26 7.22
C GLY A 27 -6.10 -8.60 7.71
N GLU A 28 -5.95 -7.74 8.72
CA GLU A 28 -7.06 -7.05 9.35
C GLU A 28 -6.69 -5.60 9.65
N PHE A 29 -7.69 -4.73 9.57
CA PHE A 29 -7.49 -3.34 9.96
C PHE A 29 -7.30 -3.25 11.47
N ALA A 30 -6.13 -2.77 11.88
CA ALA A 30 -5.82 -2.52 13.28
C ALA A 30 -6.40 -1.18 13.73
N LYS A 31 -6.53 -0.23 12.79
CA LYS A 31 -7.05 1.09 13.10
C LYS A 31 -7.59 1.75 11.84
N ILE A 32 -8.73 2.42 11.97
CA ILE A 32 -9.26 3.31 10.94
C ILE A 32 -9.75 4.56 11.67
N MET A 33 -9.18 5.71 11.35
CA MET A 33 -9.57 6.98 11.95
C MET A 33 -9.83 7.99 10.84
N ARG A 34 -10.97 8.65 10.91
CA ARG A 34 -11.34 9.69 9.95
C ARG A 34 -11.08 11.07 10.56
N PHE A 35 -10.99 12.08 9.72
CA PHE A 35 -10.74 13.43 10.22
C PHE A 35 -11.86 13.90 11.19
N LYS A 36 -13.11 13.51 10.96
CA LYS A 36 -14.20 13.83 11.86
C LYS A 36 -14.04 13.27 13.27
N ASP A 37 -13.22 12.22 13.41
CA ASP A 37 -13.00 11.56 14.70
C ASP A 37 -12.06 12.33 15.60
N LEU A 38 -11.40 13.38 15.09
CA LEU A 38 -10.48 14.21 15.88
C LEU A 38 -11.21 15.11 16.88
N GLY A 39 -12.52 15.31 16.68
CA GLY A 39 -13.32 16.11 17.60
C GLY A 39 -13.23 17.60 17.32
N SER A 40 -13.88 18.39 18.20
CA SER A 40 -14.02 19.83 18.01
C SER A 40 -12.72 20.61 18.18
N GLU A 41 -11.70 20.02 18.81
CA GLU A 41 -10.40 20.65 18.99
C GLU A 41 -9.62 20.75 17.68
N PHE A 42 -9.99 19.92 16.71
CA PHE A 42 -9.37 19.89 15.39
C PHE A 42 -10.45 20.02 14.32
N PRO A 43 -10.98 21.23 14.14
CA PRO A 43 -12.05 21.42 13.16
C PRO A 43 -11.56 21.14 11.75
N VAL A 44 -12.37 20.41 10.99
CA VAL A 44 -12.07 20.11 9.59
C VAL A 44 -13.23 20.55 8.73
N GLU A 45 -12.95 20.86 7.47
CA GLU A 45 -13.99 21.17 6.51
C GLU A 45 -14.88 19.96 6.30
N GLU A 46 -16.16 20.18 6.05
CA GLU A 46 -17.12 19.10 5.88
C GLU A 46 -16.72 18.14 4.76
N LYS A 47 -16.16 18.66 3.68
CA LYS A 47 -15.71 17.83 2.55
C LYS A 47 -14.54 16.91 2.90
N GLU A 48 -13.83 17.19 3.99
CA GLU A 48 -12.70 16.39 4.45
C GLU A 48 -13.07 15.45 5.58
N ALA A 49 -14.25 15.62 6.18
CA ALA A 49 -14.62 14.96 7.44
C ALA A 49 -14.57 13.43 7.36
N HIS A 50 -14.97 12.84 6.24
CA HIS A 50 -15.05 11.39 6.08
C HIS A 50 -13.76 10.75 5.52
N LYS A 51 -12.80 11.59 5.10
CA LYS A 51 -11.53 11.07 4.60
C LYS A 51 -10.71 10.46 5.72
N ILE A 52 -9.73 9.66 5.35
CA ILE A 52 -8.93 8.90 6.30
C ILE A 52 -7.80 9.75 6.86
N MET A 53 -7.80 9.96 8.17
CA MET A 53 -6.68 10.57 8.86
C MET A 53 -5.59 9.53 9.15
N HIS A 54 -5.98 8.28 9.43
CA HIS A 54 -5.04 7.21 9.69
C HIS A 54 -5.71 5.87 9.44
N ILE A 55 -5.07 5.01 8.66
CA ILE A 55 -5.51 3.63 8.46
C ILE A 55 -4.30 2.71 8.60
N ALA A 56 -4.48 1.62 9.31
CA ALA A 56 -3.42 0.63 9.52
C ALA A 56 -3.95 -0.76 9.21
N LEU A 57 -3.29 -1.45 8.28
CA LEU A 57 -3.59 -2.83 7.89
C LEU A 57 -2.49 -3.72 8.43
N ARG A 58 -2.86 -4.62 9.35
CA ARG A 58 -1.90 -5.57 9.91
C ARG A 58 -1.90 -6.84 9.06
N ILE A 59 -0.73 -7.20 8.56
CA ILE A 59 -0.51 -8.39 7.72
C ILE A 59 0.58 -9.20 8.38
N GLY A 60 0.20 -10.23 9.17
CA GLY A 60 1.17 -10.97 9.97
C GLY A 60 1.92 -10.04 10.92
N PRO A 61 3.26 -10.06 10.92
CA PRO A 61 4.06 -9.17 11.76
C PRO A 61 4.21 -7.75 11.21
N ASN A 62 3.70 -7.48 10.01
CA ASN A 62 3.87 -6.22 9.33
C ASN A 62 2.64 -5.34 9.46
N VAL A 63 2.85 -4.03 9.37
CA VAL A 63 1.75 -3.06 9.37
C VAL A 63 1.95 -2.10 8.21
N LEU A 64 0.97 -2.04 7.33
CA LEU A 64 0.92 -1.06 6.25
C LEU A 64 0.04 0.09 6.72
N ILE A 65 0.55 1.32 6.64
CA ILE A 65 -0.13 2.50 7.18
C ILE A 65 -0.41 3.48 6.05
N GLY A 66 -1.47 4.25 6.18
CA GLY A 66 -1.80 5.27 5.19
C GLY A 66 -2.70 6.36 5.73
N ASN A 67 -2.88 7.37 4.91
CA ASN A 67 -3.80 8.47 5.19
C ASN A 67 -4.15 9.21 3.90
N ASP A 68 -5.23 9.97 3.95
CA ASP A 68 -5.54 10.96 2.92
C ASP A 68 -4.92 12.29 3.32
N VAL A 69 -4.34 12.99 2.36
CA VAL A 69 -3.82 14.35 2.57
C VAL A 69 -4.97 15.32 2.28
N PRO A 70 -5.34 16.19 3.26
CA PRO A 70 -6.38 17.20 3.00
C PRO A 70 -5.96 18.14 1.88
N GLU A 71 -6.91 18.60 1.08
CA GLU A 71 -6.63 19.50 -0.05
C GLU A 71 -5.89 20.76 0.36
N SER A 72 -6.16 21.27 1.57
CA SER A 72 -5.48 22.46 2.10
C SER A 72 -3.99 22.27 2.30
N MET A 73 -3.53 21.02 2.37
CA MET A 73 -2.12 20.67 2.54
C MET A 73 -1.44 20.30 1.21
N GLY A 74 -2.13 20.49 0.10
CA GLY A 74 -1.63 20.17 -1.23
C GLY A 74 -2.03 18.78 -1.69
N ARG A 75 -1.35 18.29 -2.72
CA ARG A 75 -1.62 16.98 -3.29
C ARG A 75 -0.35 16.14 -3.31
N THR A 76 -0.51 14.83 -3.11
CA THR A 76 0.61 13.91 -3.28
C THR A 76 0.86 13.64 -4.76
N ASN A 77 2.10 13.33 -5.09
CA ASN A 77 2.48 12.97 -6.45
C ASN A 77 2.15 11.48 -6.69
N GLU A 78 1.12 11.23 -7.49
CA GLU A 78 0.67 9.87 -7.77
C GLU A 78 1.56 9.13 -8.78
N ASN A 79 2.62 9.79 -9.27
CA ASN A 79 3.60 9.19 -10.18
C ASN A 79 4.99 9.12 -9.54
N GLU A 80 5.06 9.19 -8.22
CA GLU A 80 6.31 9.08 -7.47
C GLU A 80 6.95 7.72 -7.77
N ASN A 81 8.27 7.69 -7.97
CA ASN A 81 8.99 6.48 -8.33
C ASN A 81 10.32 6.29 -7.58
N ARG A 82 10.51 7.00 -6.48
CA ARG A 82 11.74 6.90 -5.69
C ARG A 82 11.71 5.77 -4.67
N SER A 83 10.52 5.29 -4.32
CA SER A 83 10.39 4.22 -3.34
C SER A 83 9.40 3.17 -3.82
N LYS A 84 9.60 1.95 -3.37
CA LYS A 84 8.73 0.81 -3.68
C LYS A 84 8.48 0.03 -2.41
N ILE A 85 7.32 -0.60 -2.34
CA ILE A 85 7.04 -1.55 -1.27
C ILE A 85 7.46 -2.92 -1.77
N SER A 86 8.36 -3.56 -1.05
CA SER A 86 8.88 -4.88 -1.41
C SER A 86 8.17 -5.95 -0.59
N VAL A 87 7.61 -6.94 -1.29
CA VAL A 87 6.94 -8.07 -0.67
C VAL A 87 7.71 -9.32 -1.03
N ARG A 88 8.25 -9.99 0.00
CA ARG A 88 8.89 -11.28 -0.17
C ARG A 88 7.89 -12.37 0.15
N THR A 89 7.81 -13.37 -0.72
CA THR A 89 6.89 -14.48 -0.58
C THR A 89 7.62 -15.77 -0.24
N GLU A 90 6.87 -16.78 0.19
CA GLU A 90 7.42 -18.06 0.59
C GLU A 90 7.41 -19.10 -0.55
N SER A 91 6.77 -18.74 -1.67
CA SER A 91 6.67 -19.65 -2.83
C SER A 91 6.46 -18.85 -4.11
N ARG A 92 6.72 -19.50 -5.25
CA ARG A 92 6.45 -18.92 -6.57
C ARG A 92 4.94 -18.70 -6.77
N GLU A 93 4.13 -19.63 -6.28
CA GLU A 93 2.68 -19.55 -6.39
C GLU A 93 2.13 -18.35 -5.63
N GLU A 94 2.65 -18.10 -4.44
CA GLU A 94 2.26 -16.92 -3.67
C GLU A 94 2.72 -15.66 -4.39
N ALA A 95 3.95 -15.66 -4.93
CA ALA A 95 4.46 -14.50 -5.67
C ALA A 95 3.56 -14.18 -6.87
N ASP A 96 3.17 -15.19 -7.64
CA ASP A 96 2.26 -14.99 -8.77
C ASP A 96 0.92 -14.42 -8.32
N ARG A 97 0.34 -14.97 -7.26
CA ARG A 97 -0.96 -14.55 -6.76
C ARG A 97 -0.93 -13.09 -6.33
N LEU A 98 0.10 -12.70 -5.58
CA LEU A 98 0.22 -11.31 -5.12
C LEU A 98 0.56 -10.36 -6.25
N PHE A 99 1.45 -10.78 -7.17
CA PHE A 99 1.84 -9.95 -8.30
C PHE A 99 0.63 -9.63 -9.18
N TYR A 100 -0.11 -10.64 -9.61
CA TYR A 100 -1.26 -10.42 -10.49
C TYR A 100 -2.43 -9.77 -9.76
N GLY A 101 -2.62 -10.08 -8.48
CA GLY A 101 -3.66 -9.45 -7.69
C GLY A 101 -3.43 -7.95 -7.48
N LEU A 102 -2.22 -7.58 -7.06
CA LEU A 102 -1.91 -6.18 -6.78
C LEU A 102 -1.76 -5.34 -8.05
N SER A 103 -1.27 -5.93 -9.15
CA SER A 103 -1.07 -5.20 -10.41
C SER A 103 -2.35 -5.03 -11.22
N ALA A 104 -3.44 -5.69 -10.84
CA ALA A 104 -4.70 -5.62 -11.58
C ALA A 104 -5.20 -4.18 -11.66
N GLY A 105 -5.46 -3.72 -12.88
CA GLY A 105 -5.89 -2.33 -13.13
C GLY A 105 -4.75 -1.32 -13.08
N GLY A 106 -3.54 -1.76 -12.80
CA GLY A 106 -2.35 -0.90 -12.78
C GLY A 106 -1.49 -1.12 -14.00
N GLN A 107 -0.17 -0.96 -13.83
CA GLN A 107 0.79 -1.05 -14.93
C GLN A 107 1.97 -1.92 -14.52
N ILE A 108 2.20 -3.01 -15.25
CA ILE A 108 3.35 -3.87 -15.03
C ILE A 108 4.58 -3.18 -15.62
N GLU A 109 5.60 -2.98 -14.78
CA GLU A 109 6.86 -2.35 -15.18
C GLU A 109 7.92 -3.42 -15.50
N GLY A 110 7.97 -4.47 -14.69
CA GLY A 110 8.82 -5.62 -14.93
C GLY A 110 8.02 -6.89 -14.71
N PRO A 111 7.74 -7.68 -15.78
CA PRO A 111 6.97 -8.93 -15.62
C PRO A 111 7.64 -9.87 -14.63
N ILE A 112 6.82 -10.61 -13.86
CA ILE A 112 7.36 -11.55 -12.90
C ILE A 112 8.01 -12.73 -13.63
N GLY A 113 9.22 -13.10 -13.21
CA GLY A 113 9.98 -14.18 -13.85
C GLY A 113 11.31 -14.42 -13.16
N ASP A 114 11.99 -15.43 -13.62
CA ASP A 114 13.32 -15.77 -13.08
C ASP A 114 14.36 -14.73 -13.48
N THR A 115 15.26 -14.43 -12.56
CA THR A 115 16.32 -13.45 -12.77
C THR A 115 17.68 -14.14 -12.79
N PRO A 116 18.72 -13.49 -13.39
CA PRO A 116 20.07 -14.08 -13.39
C PRO A 116 20.68 -14.25 -11.99
N TRP A 117 20.18 -13.49 -11.00
CA TRP A 117 20.71 -13.58 -9.64
C TRP A 117 19.96 -14.58 -8.74
N GLY A 118 19.05 -15.36 -9.31
CA GLY A 118 18.48 -16.50 -8.61
C GLY A 118 17.14 -16.28 -7.92
N SER A 119 16.53 -15.11 -8.08
CA SER A 119 15.20 -14.86 -7.50
C SER A 119 14.12 -14.88 -8.58
N TYR A 120 12.89 -15.07 -8.15
CA TYR A 120 11.69 -14.93 -8.97
C TYR A 120 11.08 -13.58 -8.62
N PHE A 121 11.07 -12.63 -9.57
CA PHE A 121 10.95 -11.21 -9.27
C PHE A 121 10.09 -10.50 -10.31
N GLY A 122 9.27 -9.56 -9.85
CA GLY A 122 8.52 -8.66 -10.72
C GLY A 122 8.22 -7.34 -10.03
N CYS A 123 7.91 -6.33 -10.81
CA CYS A 123 7.56 -5.02 -10.26
C CYS A 123 6.48 -4.37 -11.10
N PHE A 124 5.72 -3.49 -10.46
CA PHE A 124 4.57 -2.85 -11.10
C PHE A 124 4.16 -1.62 -10.32
N ARG A 125 3.31 -0.81 -10.94
CA ARG A 125 2.58 0.26 -10.27
C ARG A 125 1.12 -0.17 -10.18
N ASP A 126 0.55 -0.12 -8.97
CA ASP A 126 -0.85 -0.52 -8.81
C ASP A 126 -1.80 0.56 -9.34
N LYS A 127 -3.10 0.27 -9.36
CA LYS A 127 -4.09 1.19 -9.91
C LYS A 127 -4.24 2.50 -9.12
N TYR A 128 -3.64 2.56 -7.94
CA TYR A 128 -3.61 3.76 -7.10
C TYR A 128 -2.31 4.54 -7.21
N GLY A 129 -1.38 4.08 -8.04
CA GLY A 129 -0.12 4.77 -8.30
C GLY A 129 1.05 4.33 -7.42
N ILE A 130 0.85 3.36 -6.55
CA ILE A 130 1.89 2.88 -5.63
C ILE A 130 2.73 1.83 -6.35
N GLU A 131 4.06 1.94 -6.20
CA GLU A 131 4.98 0.98 -6.80
C GLU A 131 5.31 -0.15 -5.83
N TRP A 132 5.33 -1.36 -6.37
CA TRP A 132 5.55 -2.60 -5.62
C TRP A 132 6.60 -3.45 -6.31
N ILE A 133 7.33 -4.21 -5.48
CA ILE A 133 8.16 -5.33 -5.91
C ILE A 133 7.58 -6.57 -5.25
N VAL A 134 7.43 -7.64 -6.01
CA VAL A 134 7.05 -8.95 -5.47
C VAL A 134 8.15 -9.93 -5.85
N GLU A 135 8.66 -10.66 -4.87
CA GLU A 135 9.72 -11.63 -5.16
C GLU A 135 9.62 -12.88 -4.29
N PHE A 136 10.15 -13.96 -4.84
CA PHE A 136 10.45 -15.16 -4.10
C PHE A 136 11.93 -15.50 -4.33
N ASP A 137 12.66 -15.66 -3.24
CA ASP A 137 14.08 -16.00 -3.29
C ASP A 137 14.30 -17.22 -2.40
N PRO A 138 14.66 -18.39 -2.99
CA PRO A 138 14.81 -19.61 -2.21
C PRO A 138 16.01 -19.58 -1.24
N SER A 139 16.89 -18.59 -1.36
CA SER A 139 18.06 -18.48 -0.49
C SER A 139 17.78 -17.77 0.83
N TYR A 140 16.56 -17.31 1.04
CA TYR A 140 16.22 -16.66 2.29
C TYR A 140 15.10 -17.39 3.02
#